data_11eda5d64e980d341fc7837f2627ed2f
#
_entry.id   11eda5d64e980d341fc7837f2627ed2f
#
_cell.length_a   1.000
_cell.length_b   1.000
_cell.length_c   1.000
_cell.angle_alpha   90.00
_cell.angle_beta   90.00
_cell.angle_gamma   90.00
#
_symmetry.space_group_name_H-M   'P 1'
#
loop_
_entity.id
_entity.type
_entity.pdbx_description
1 polymer ?
#
loop_
_entity_poly.entity_id
_entity_poly.type
_entity_poly.pdbx_seq_one_letter_code
_entity_poly.pdbx_strand_id
1 'polypeptide(L)'
;PLNLASACYEVGNSSIFILLYLVIAFLLLDLGRFLHLVPRSWLYSNCIVSTVLFAVVALVFIAGNIHYNNKVRHTIQLTTDKHLGRPVKVVMMSDLHLGYHNRRKELARWVDMINAEHADLILIAGDMIDISMRPLIEENMASELRRLNAPVYACLGNHEYYSGEPQAQKFFADAGITLLRDSMACAGQLCIIGRDDRTNPRRRSVAELMRRADKS
;
A
#
# COMPACT_ATOMS: atom_id res chain seq x y z
N PRO A 1 12.16 14.62 -16.55
CA PRO A 1 12.74 14.43 -15.22
C PRO A 1 11.73 13.72 -14.30
N LEU A 2 12.20 12.82 -13.41
CA LEU A 2 11.32 12.06 -12.50
C LEU A 2 10.47 12.98 -11.60
N ASN A 3 11.06 14.05 -11.08
CA ASN A 3 10.34 15.01 -10.22
C ASN A 3 9.15 15.67 -10.92
N LEU A 4 9.27 15.99 -12.20
CA LEU A 4 8.15 16.54 -12.96
C LEU A 4 7.05 15.48 -13.15
N ALA A 5 7.43 14.25 -13.48
CA ALA A 5 6.48 13.15 -13.62
C ALA A 5 5.74 12.87 -12.30
N SER A 6 6.45 12.86 -11.16
CA SER A 6 5.83 12.74 -9.84
C SER A 6 4.87 13.89 -9.54
N ALA A 7 5.27 15.13 -9.78
CA ALA A 7 4.39 16.29 -9.57
C ALA A 7 3.14 16.21 -10.45
N CYS A 8 3.27 15.86 -11.72
CA CYS A 8 2.11 15.67 -12.59
C CYS A 8 1.20 14.53 -12.11
N TYR A 9 1.77 13.43 -11.64
CA TYR A 9 1.03 12.29 -11.08
C TYR A 9 0.25 12.71 -9.82
N GLU A 10 0.89 13.40 -8.89
CA GLU A 10 0.26 13.86 -7.65
C GLU A 10 -0.86 14.88 -7.91
N VAL A 11 -0.61 15.87 -8.78
CA VAL A 11 -1.62 16.87 -9.16
C VAL A 11 -2.80 16.20 -9.88
N GLY A 12 -2.52 15.29 -10.82
CA GLY A 12 -3.56 14.55 -11.55
C GLY A 12 -4.45 13.75 -10.62
N ASN A 13 -3.86 12.91 -9.77
CA ASN A 13 -4.62 12.09 -8.83
C ASN A 13 -5.39 12.95 -7.81
N SER A 14 -4.74 13.97 -7.24
CA SER A 14 -5.41 14.87 -6.29
C SER A 14 -6.59 15.58 -6.93
N SER A 15 -6.47 16.04 -8.18
CA SER A 15 -7.55 16.76 -8.87
C SER A 15 -8.77 15.87 -9.09
N ILE A 16 -8.61 14.58 -9.38
CA ILE A 16 -9.72 13.64 -9.53
C ILE A 16 -10.54 13.55 -8.24
N PHE A 17 -9.87 13.41 -7.10
CA PHE A 17 -10.54 13.34 -5.80
C PHE A 17 -11.16 14.68 -5.40
N ILE A 18 -10.49 15.82 -5.65
CA ILE A 18 -11.06 17.15 -5.40
C ILE A 18 -12.36 17.32 -6.19
N LEU A 19 -12.35 16.99 -7.48
CA LEU A 19 -13.54 17.05 -8.32
C LEU A 19 -14.64 16.13 -7.82
N LEU A 20 -14.31 14.92 -7.41
CA LEU A 20 -15.28 13.96 -6.85
C LEU A 20 -15.95 14.53 -5.60
N TYR A 21 -15.18 15.08 -4.65
CA TYR A 21 -15.75 15.69 -3.44
C TYR A 21 -16.60 16.92 -3.75
N LEU A 22 -16.19 17.75 -4.71
CA LEU A 22 -16.99 18.88 -5.17
C LEU A 22 -18.31 18.42 -5.79
N VAL A 23 -18.29 17.39 -6.64
CA VAL A 23 -19.51 16.83 -7.24
C VAL A 23 -20.45 16.31 -6.16
N ILE A 24 -19.93 15.54 -5.19
CA ILE A 24 -20.74 15.03 -4.07
C ILE A 24 -21.36 16.21 -3.28
N ALA A 25 -20.57 17.24 -2.98
CA ALA A 25 -21.03 18.40 -2.23
C ALA A 25 -22.13 19.17 -2.98
N PHE A 26 -21.98 19.37 -4.29
CA PHE A 26 -23.02 20.01 -5.09
C PHE A 26 -24.27 19.15 -5.18
N LEU A 27 -24.17 17.83 -5.34
CA LEU A 27 -25.32 16.93 -5.33
C LEU A 27 -26.08 16.98 -3.99
N LEU A 28 -25.35 17.05 -2.87
CA LEU A 28 -25.97 17.20 -1.54
C LEU A 28 -26.69 18.54 -1.38
N LEU A 29 -26.12 19.63 -1.91
CA LEU A 29 -26.79 20.93 -1.92
C LEU A 29 -28.05 20.92 -2.79
N ASP A 30 -28.01 20.31 -3.98
CA ASP A 30 -29.15 20.19 -4.87
C ASP A 30 -30.26 19.30 -4.26
N LEU A 31 -29.87 18.19 -3.64
CA LEU A 31 -30.82 17.34 -2.89
C LEU A 31 -31.45 18.08 -1.71
N GLY A 32 -30.64 18.80 -0.93
CA GLY A 32 -31.13 19.64 0.16
C GLY A 32 -32.12 20.71 -0.32
N ARG A 33 -31.87 21.27 -1.49
CA ARG A 33 -32.80 22.19 -2.15
C ARG A 33 -34.09 21.49 -2.59
N PHE A 34 -33.99 20.34 -3.22
CA PHE A 34 -35.15 19.55 -3.64
C PHE A 34 -36.07 19.23 -2.44
N LEU A 35 -35.46 18.93 -1.30
CA LEU A 35 -36.15 18.67 -0.03
C LEU A 35 -36.57 19.96 0.72
N HIS A 36 -36.40 21.15 0.13
CA HIS A 36 -36.68 22.48 0.72
C HIS A 36 -35.89 22.79 2.01
N LEU A 37 -34.78 22.09 2.27
CA LEU A 37 -33.90 22.30 3.42
C LEU A 37 -32.86 23.40 3.16
N VAL A 38 -32.51 23.66 1.90
CA VAL A 38 -31.52 24.66 1.49
C VAL A 38 -32.18 25.80 0.74
N PRO A 39 -32.04 27.08 1.20
CA PRO A 39 -32.59 28.24 0.53
C PRO A 39 -31.99 28.44 -0.87
N ARG A 40 -32.81 28.92 -1.81
CA ARG A 40 -32.38 29.18 -3.18
C ARG A 40 -31.20 30.18 -3.25
N SER A 41 -31.17 31.14 -2.33
CA SER A 41 -30.12 32.15 -2.22
C SER A 41 -28.73 31.59 -1.92
N TRP A 42 -28.63 30.36 -1.41
CA TRP A 42 -27.34 29.70 -1.17
C TRP A 42 -26.66 29.19 -2.45
N LEU A 43 -27.45 28.91 -3.48
CA LEU A 43 -26.96 28.29 -4.72
C LEU A 43 -26.63 29.34 -5.80
N TYR A 44 -27.12 30.57 -5.64
CA TYR A 44 -26.94 31.61 -6.66
C TYR A 44 -26.15 32.80 -6.09
N SER A 45 -24.99 33.04 -6.72
CA SER A 45 -24.12 34.19 -6.45
C SER A 45 -23.74 34.40 -4.98
N ASN A 46 -23.66 33.34 -4.19
CA ASN A 46 -23.31 33.45 -2.78
C ASN A 46 -21.84 33.09 -2.55
N CYS A 47 -20.96 34.07 -2.56
CA CYS A 47 -19.52 33.88 -2.33
C CYS A 47 -19.22 33.22 -1.00
N ILE A 48 -20.03 33.43 0.04
CA ILE A 48 -19.81 32.82 1.35
C ILE A 48 -19.99 31.30 1.27
N VAL A 49 -21.08 30.83 0.67
CA VAL A 49 -21.37 29.41 0.54
C VAL A 49 -20.28 28.73 -0.30
N SER A 50 -19.88 29.35 -1.41
CA SER A 50 -18.79 28.83 -2.24
C SER A 50 -17.47 28.74 -1.45
N THR A 51 -17.13 29.81 -0.72
CA THR A 51 -15.91 29.83 0.11
C THR A 51 -15.92 28.75 1.18
N VAL A 52 -17.05 28.60 1.89
CA VAL A 52 -17.21 27.55 2.91
C VAL A 52 -17.09 26.16 2.30
N LEU A 53 -17.71 25.92 1.14
CA LEU A 53 -17.63 24.65 0.44
C LEU A 53 -16.18 24.27 0.09
N PHE A 54 -15.47 25.20 -0.54
CA PHE A 54 -14.06 24.97 -0.88
C PHE A 54 -13.18 24.79 0.36
N ALA A 55 -13.43 25.55 1.43
CA ALA A 55 -12.70 25.41 2.68
C ALA A 55 -12.94 24.02 3.32
N VAL A 56 -14.16 23.52 3.31
CA VAL A 56 -14.48 22.18 3.82
C VAL A 56 -13.74 21.11 3.00
N VAL A 57 -13.80 21.19 1.68
CA VAL A 57 -13.07 20.24 0.81
C VAL A 57 -11.57 20.30 1.09
N ALA A 58 -11.00 21.50 1.18
CA ALA A 58 -9.58 21.66 1.51
C ALA A 58 -9.21 21.06 2.87
N LEU A 59 -10.04 21.26 3.90
CA LEU A 59 -9.83 20.69 5.22
C LEU A 59 -9.88 19.16 5.21
N VAL A 60 -10.81 18.55 4.46
CA VAL A 60 -10.88 17.10 4.29
C VAL A 60 -9.58 16.58 3.66
N PHE A 61 -9.06 17.25 2.63
CA PHE A 61 -7.80 16.86 1.99
C PHE A 61 -6.61 17.02 2.93
N ILE A 62 -6.52 18.12 3.66
CA ILE A 62 -5.44 18.33 4.63
C ILE A 62 -5.49 17.27 5.73
N ALA A 63 -6.65 17.00 6.30
CA ALA A 63 -6.83 15.99 7.32
C ALA A 63 -6.50 14.57 6.80
N GLY A 64 -6.96 14.25 5.59
CA GLY A 64 -6.66 12.99 4.91
C GLY A 64 -5.16 12.81 4.66
N ASN A 65 -4.48 13.86 4.21
CA ASN A 65 -3.03 13.83 3.98
C ASN A 65 -2.25 13.64 5.30
N ILE A 66 -2.63 14.36 6.36
CA ILE A 66 -2.02 14.18 7.69
C ILE A 66 -2.21 12.75 8.17
N HIS A 67 -3.42 12.21 8.05
CA HIS A 67 -3.73 10.83 8.46
C HIS A 67 -2.95 9.81 7.64
N TYR A 68 -2.90 9.97 6.32
CA TYR A 68 -2.14 9.11 5.42
C TYR A 68 -0.65 9.06 5.79
N ASN A 69 -0.05 10.20 6.12
CA ASN A 69 1.37 10.26 6.46
C ASN A 69 1.69 9.75 7.87
N ASN A 70 0.69 9.64 8.75
CA ASN A 70 0.83 9.10 10.10
C ASN A 70 0.69 7.58 10.09
N LYS A 71 1.76 6.88 9.72
CA LYS A 71 1.78 5.41 9.73
C LYS A 71 1.87 4.92 11.18
N VAL A 72 0.94 4.05 11.55
CA VAL A 72 0.85 3.49 12.91
C VAL A 72 1.06 1.99 12.90
N ARG A 73 1.66 1.49 13.96
CA ARG A 73 1.84 0.06 14.18
C ARG A 73 0.60 -0.52 14.85
N HIS A 74 0.14 -1.66 14.33
CA HIS A 74 -0.86 -2.49 14.98
C HIS A 74 -0.21 -3.78 15.45
N THR A 75 -0.31 -4.07 16.74
CA THR A 75 0.21 -5.32 17.32
C THR A 75 -0.93 -6.33 17.41
N ILE A 76 -0.71 -7.52 16.86
CA ILE A 76 -1.61 -8.66 16.94
C ILE A 76 -0.86 -9.78 17.66
N GLN A 77 -1.44 -10.33 18.72
CA GLN A 77 -0.91 -11.51 19.40
C GLN A 77 -1.65 -12.73 18.92
N LEU A 78 -0.91 -13.68 18.35
CA LEU A 78 -1.42 -14.96 17.91
C LEU A 78 -0.88 -16.05 18.82
N THR A 79 -1.73 -16.99 19.19
CA THR A 79 -1.36 -18.18 19.99
C THR A 79 -1.54 -19.44 19.15
N THR A 80 -0.72 -20.44 19.41
CA THR A 80 -0.80 -21.76 18.75
C THR A 80 -0.52 -22.84 19.75
N ASP A 81 -1.16 -23.99 19.59
CA ASP A 81 -0.89 -25.20 20.38
C ASP A 81 0.36 -25.94 19.90
N LYS A 82 0.92 -25.55 18.76
CA LYS A 82 2.19 -26.09 18.26
C LYS A 82 3.34 -25.59 19.09
N HIS A 83 4.25 -26.49 19.46
CA HIS A 83 5.42 -26.13 20.25
C HIS A 83 6.37 -25.24 19.42
N LEU A 84 6.48 -23.99 19.82
CA LEU A 84 7.51 -23.07 19.36
C LEU A 84 8.52 -22.91 20.52
N GLY A 85 9.80 -23.08 20.24
CA GLY A 85 10.86 -22.98 21.28
C GLY A 85 10.91 -21.60 21.95
N ARG A 86 10.46 -20.54 21.27
CA ARG A 86 10.32 -19.19 21.77
C ARG A 86 9.24 -18.43 20.98
N PRO A 87 8.72 -17.34 21.54
CA PRO A 87 7.89 -16.42 20.75
C PRO A 87 8.64 -15.89 19.52
N VAL A 88 7.94 -15.79 18.40
CA VAL A 88 8.48 -15.27 17.12
C VAL A 88 7.81 -13.95 16.80
N LYS A 89 8.60 -12.92 16.57
CA LYS A 89 8.13 -11.60 16.18
C LYS A 89 8.16 -11.45 14.67
N VAL A 90 7.00 -11.29 14.07
CA VAL A 90 6.82 -11.09 12.64
C VAL A 90 6.33 -9.67 12.36
N VAL A 91 7.00 -8.96 11.48
CA VAL A 91 6.45 -7.72 10.90
C VAL A 91 5.80 -8.06 9.57
N MET A 92 4.56 -7.64 9.37
CA MET A 92 3.84 -7.80 8.12
C MET A 92 3.43 -6.44 7.58
N MET A 93 3.59 -6.25 6.27
CA MET A 93 3.14 -5.09 5.54
C MET A 93 2.54 -5.47 4.20
N SER A 94 1.66 -4.62 3.66
CA SER A 94 1.09 -4.71 2.32
C SER A 94 0.86 -3.31 1.76
N ASP A 95 0.54 -3.21 0.48
CA ASP A 95 0.03 -1.99 -0.16
C ASP A 95 0.97 -0.79 0.01
N LEU A 96 2.28 -1.00 -0.11
CA LEU A 96 3.25 0.09 -0.03
C LEU A 96 3.19 1.02 -1.23
N HIS A 97 2.77 0.51 -2.39
CA HIS A 97 2.62 1.27 -3.64
C HIS A 97 3.80 2.21 -3.90
N LEU A 98 5.02 1.64 -3.89
CA LEU A 98 6.23 2.38 -4.22
C LEU A 98 6.16 2.83 -5.67
N GLY A 99 6.40 4.12 -5.91
CA GLY A 99 6.23 4.69 -7.23
C GLY A 99 6.44 6.19 -7.26
N TYR A 100 5.59 6.87 -8.02
CA TYR A 100 5.67 8.33 -8.18
C TYR A 100 5.28 9.09 -6.91
N HIS A 101 4.39 8.54 -6.08
CA HIS A 101 3.94 9.14 -4.82
C HIS A 101 4.83 8.68 -3.65
N ASN A 102 4.88 7.37 -3.41
CA ASN A 102 5.70 6.80 -2.35
C ASN A 102 7.11 6.55 -2.86
N ARG A 103 7.99 7.51 -2.65
CA ARG A 103 9.34 7.53 -3.16
C ARG A 103 10.35 6.99 -2.14
N ARG A 104 11.61 6.95 -2.53
CA ARG A 104 12.72 6.45 -1.72
C ARG A 104 12.77 7.03 -0.31
N LYS A 105 12.44 8.31 -0.13
CA LYS A 105 12.44 8.97 1.18
C LYS A 105 11.40 8.37 2.14
N GLU A 106 10.22 8.12 1.65
CA GLU A 106 9.14 7.46 2.41
C GLU A 106 9.52 6.02 2.73
N LEU A 107 10.05 5.29 1.74
CA LEU A 107 10.55 3.93 1.92
C LEU A 107 11.63 3.86 3.00
N ALA A 108 12.59 4.77 2.98
CA ALA A 108 13.65 4.81 4.00
C ALA A 108 13.09 4.95 5.42
N ARG A 109 12.09 5.81 5.61
CA ARG A 109 11.40 5.96 6.90
C ARG A 109 10.70 4.67 7.33
N TRP A 110 10.04 3.97 6.40
CA TRP A 110 9.37 2.72 6.70
C TRP A 110 10.35 1.60 7.02
N VAL A 111 11.47 1.53 6.30
CA VAL A 111 12.56 0.59 6.62
C VAL A 111 13.09 0.84 8.03
N ASP A 112 13.31 2.10 8.42
CA ASP A 112 13.76 2.45 9.76
C ASP A 112 12.72 2.05 10.83
N MET A 113 11.44 2.28 10.56
CA MET A 113 10.35 1.85 11.46
C MET A 113 10.30 0.32 11.62
N ILE A 114 10.46 -0.42 10.53
CA ILE A 114 10.46 -1.89 10.54
C ILE A 114 11.67 -2.42 11.31
N ASN A 115 12.84 -1.86 11.05
CA ASN A 115 14.07 -2.27 11.73
C ASN A 115 14.03 -2.00 13.24
N ALA A 116 13.36 -0.92 13.66
CA ALA A 116 13.15 -0.61 15.08
C ALA A 116 12.29 -1.67 15.81
N GLU A 117 11.53 -2.48 15.07
CA GLU A 117 10.76 -3.59 15.64
C GLU A 117 11.63 -4.78 16.03
N HIS A 118 12.85 -4.90 15.54
CA HIS A 118 13.71 -6.07 15.78
C HIS A 118 12.99 -7.39 15.51
N ALA A 119 12.38 -7.48 14.32
CA ALA A 119 11.62 -8.65 13.90
C ALA A 119 12.52 -9.85 13.64
N ASP A 120 12.01 -11.07 13.88
CA ASP A 120 12.65 -12.30 13.46
C ASP A 120 12.42 -12.57 11.97
N LEU A 121 11.34 -11.99 11.42
CA LEU A 121 10.86 -12.23 10.06
C LEU A 121 10.04 -11.04 9.55
N ILE A 122 10.16 -10.73 8.28
CA ILE A 122 9.39 -9.68 7.61
C ILE A 122 8.60 -10.31 6.45
N LEU A 123 7.31 -10.03 6.39
CA LEU A 123 6.40 -10.49 5.34
C LEU A 123 5.84 -9.31 4.55
N ILE A 124 5.82 -9.43 3.23
CA ILE A 124 5.22 -8.45 2.32
C ILE A 124 4.08 -9.14 1.56
N ALA A 125 2.85 -8.73 1.84
CA ALA A 125 1.66 -9.37 1.32
C ALA A 125 1.11 -8.69 0.05
N GLY A 126 2.01 -8.45 -0.93
CA GLY A 126 1.68 -7.90 -2.25
C GLY A 126 1.57 -6.37 -2.28
N ASP A 127 1.35 -5.85 -3.48
CA ASP A 127 1.18 -4.43 -3.81
C ASP A 127 2.28 -3.53 -3.23
N MET A 128 3.53 -4.04 -3.28
CA MET A 128 4.70 -3.25 -2.91
C MET A 128 4.99 -2.18 -3.96
N ILE A 129 4.78 -2.50 -5.24
CA ILE A 129 5.05 -1.65 -6.39
C ILE A 129 3.72 -1.03 -6.84
N ASP A 130 3.73 0.23 -7.24
CA ASP A 130 2.57 0.87 -7.84
C ASP A 130 2.46 0.50 -9.34
N ILE A 131 2.12 1.43 -10.20
CA ILE A 131 1.89 1.21 -11.65
C ILE A 131 3.15 1.25 -12.50
N SER A 132 4.30 1.66 -11.96
CA SER A 132 5.51 1.90 -12.74
C SER A 132 6.79 1.55 -11.99
N MET A 133 7.65 0.79 -12.64
CA MET A 133 9.00 0.46 -12.15
C MET A 133 9.99 1.63 -12.22
N ARG A 134 9.68 2.66 -13.02
CA ARG A 134 10.62 3.74 -13.31
C ARG A 134 11.13 4.47 -12.06
N PRO A 135 10.27 4.92 -11.12
CA PRO A 135 10.76 5.57 -9.89
C PRO A 135 11.63 4.66 -9.04
N LEU A 136 11.31 3.37 -8.99
CA LEU A 136 12.04 2.39 -8.17
C LEU A 136 13.46 2.19 -8.70
N ILE A 137 13.62 2.16 -10.02
CA ILE A 137 14.91 1.99 -10.70
C ILE A 137 15.73 3.28 -10.61
N GLU A 138 15.15 4.43 -11.00
CA GLU A 138 15.87 5.72 -11.04
C GLU A 138 16.36 6.15 -9.63
N GLU A 139 15.62 5.82 -8.57
CA GLU A 139 16.00 6.11 -7.19
C GLU A 139 16.71 4.96 -6.47
N ASN A 140 16.98 3.85 -7.15
CA ASN A 140 17.62 2.68 -6.56
C ASN A 140 16.96 2.22 -5.25
N MET A 141 15.63 2.07 -5.25
CA MET A 141 14.87 1.73 -4.05
C MET A 141 15.17 0.32 -3.52
N ALA A 142 15.66 -0.59 -4.39
CA ALA A 142 16.11 -1.90 -3.96
C ALA A 142 17.25 -1.81 -2.91
N SER A 143 18.09 -0.79 -2.98
CA SER A 143 19.14 -0.58 -1.97
C SER A 143 18.60 -0.19 -0.59
N GLU A 144 17.46 0.48 -0.53
CA GLU A 144 16.80 0.78 0.74
C GLU A 144 16.19 -0.47 1.37
N LEU A 145 15.55 -1.32 0.56
CA LEU A 145 14.97 -2.58 1.05
C LEU A 145 16.03 -3.54 1.58
N ARG A 146 17.24 -3.53 1.00
CA ARG A 146 18.37 -4.31 1.53
C ARG A 146 18.85 -3.88 2.93
N ARG A 147 18.38 -2.74 3.45
CA ARG A 147 18.65 -2.30 4.83
C ARG A 147 17.77 -3.01 5.86
N LEU A 148 16.74 -3.75 5.42
CA LEU A 148 15.94 -4.56 6.33
C LEU A 148 16.82 -5.59 7.03
N ASN A 149 16.71 -5.67 8.35
CA ASN A 149 17.64 -6.42 9.21
C ASN A 149 17.16 -7.83 9.58
N ALA A 150 16.11 -8.32 8.94
CA ALA A 150 15.57 -9.67 9.09
C ALA A 150 15.28 -10.31 7.73
N PRO A 151 15.16 -11.64 7.62
CA PRO A 151 14.73 -12.30 6.39
C PRO A 151 13.39 -11.76 5.89
N VAL A 152 13.29 -11.45 4.60
CA VAL A 152 12.11 -10.88 3.97
C VAL A 152 11.52 -11.86 2.97
N TYR A 153 10.24 -12.15 3.11
CA TYR A 153 9.46 -12.94 2.16
C TYR A 153 8.30 -12.13 1.62
N ALA A 154 8.05 -12.24 0.33
CA ALA A 154 6.98 -11.51 -0.34
C ALA A 154 6.12 -12.43 -1.21
N CYS A 155 4.88 -12.06 -1.43
CA CYS A 155 4.08 -12.54 -2.56
C CYS A 155 3.73 -11.38 -3.47
N LEU A 156 3.27 -11.67 -4.69
CA LEU A 156 2.80 -10.65 -5.61
C LEU A 156 1.36 -10.25 -5.27
N GLY A 157 1.05 -8.98 -5.44
CA GLY A 157 -0.31 -8.47 -5.59
C GLY A 157 -0.63 -8.16 -7.06
N ASN A 158 -1.78 -7.55 -7.32
CA ASN A 158 -2.18 -7.21 -8.67
C ASN A 158 -1.35 -6.05 -9.27
N HIS A 159 -0.83 -5.16 -8.45
CA HIS A 159 -0.02 -4.04 -8.93
C HIS A 159 1.33 -4.47 -9.50
N GLU A 160 1.94 -5.54 -9.01
CA GLU A 160 3.14 -6.10 -9.62
C GLU A 160 2.89 -6.63 -11.04
N TYR A 161 1.67 -7.12 -11.34
CA TYR A 161 1.27 -7.47 -12.69
C TYR A 161 1.06 -6.24 -13.58
N TYR A 162 0.49 -5.17 -13.05
CA TYR A 162 0.29 -3.91 -13.80
C TYR A 162 1.59 -3.19 -14.12
N SER A 163 2.55 -3.21 -13.20
CA SER A 163 3.86 -2.57 -13.38
C SER A 163 4.83 -3.36 -14.26
N GLY A 164 4.48 -4.60 -14.60
CA GLY A 164 5.31 -5.52 -15.38
C GLY A 164 5.96 -6.60 -14.50
N GLU A 165 5.30 -7.75 -14.42
CA GLU A 165 5.66 -8.86 -13.55
C GLU A 165 7.13 -9.30 -13.64
N PRO A 166 7.78 -9.45 -14.82
CA PRO A 166 9.18 -9.86 -14.88
C PRO A 166 10.14 -8.83 -14.25
N GLN A 167 9.85 -7.54 -14.43
CA GLN A 167 10.63 -6.45 -13.83
C GLN A 167 10.43 -6.39 -12.33
N ALA A 168 9.20 -6.62 -11.85
CA ALA A 168 8.88 -6.71 -10.43
C ALA A 168 9.65 -7.86 -9.77
N GLN A 169 9.68 -9.07 -10.37
CA GLN A 169 10.45 -10.20 -9.87
C GLN A 169 11.95 -9.86 -9.77
N LYS A 170 12.49 -9.21 -10.81
CA LYS A 170 13.88 -8.77 -10.77
C LYS A 170 14.13 -7.78 -9.64
N PHE A 171 13.22 -6.84 -9.42
CA PHE A 171 13.33 -5.86 -8.34
C PHE A 171 13.35 -6.53 -6.96
N PHE A 172 12.49 -7.51 -6.70
CA PHE A 172 12.51 -8.29 -5.46
C PHE A 172 13.84 -9.00 -5.27
N ALA A 173 14.37 -9.64 -6.32
CA ALA A 173 15.67 -10.29 -6.27
C ALA A 173 16.81 -9.29 -6.00
N ASP A 174 16.81 -8.15 -6.69
CA ASP A 174 17.78 -7.06 -6.49
C ASP A 174 17.70 -6.46 -5.07
N ALA A 175 16.54 -6.50 -4.45
CA ALA A 175 16.29 -6.07 -3.06
C ALA A 175 16.67 -7.13 -2.01
N GLY A 176 17.04 -8.35 -2.41
CA GLY A 176 17.34 -9.45 -1.49
C GLY A 176 16.10 -10.06 -0.83
N ILE A 177 14.93 -9.90 -1.45
CA ILE A 177 13.65 -10.40 -0.96
C ILE A 177 13.35 -11.74 -1.61
N THR A 178 12.98 -12.74 -0.79
CA THR A 178 12.55 -14.05 -1.27
C THR A 178 11.10 -13.96 -1.73
N LEU A 179 10.89 -14.02 -3.04
CA LEU A 179 9.55 -14.01 -3.62
C LEU A 179 8.95 -15.42 -3.63
N LEU A 180 7.79 -15.57 -3.00
CA LEU A 180 7.02 -16.81 -2.97
C LEU A 180 5.84 -16.71 -3.93
N ARG A 181 5.86 -17.56 -4.95
CA ARG A 181 4.78 -17.66 -5.95
C ARG A 181 4.24 -19.08 -5.96
N ASP A 182 3.07 -19.30 -5.37
CA ASP A 182 2.50 -20.62 -5.16
C ASP A 182 3.52 -21.62 -4.60
N SER A 183 4.34 -21.12 -3.70
CA SER A 183 5.49 -21.83 -3.13
C SER A 183 5.59 -21.56 -1.63
N MET A 184 6.49 -22.27 -0.99
CA MET A 184 6.76 -22.11 0.43
C MET A 184 8.26 -22.03 0.72
N ALA A 185 8.57 -21.43 1.84
CA ALA A 185 9.89 -21.43 2.45
C ALA A 185 9.78 -21.62 3.95
N CYS A 186 10.80 -22.20 4.57
CA CYS A 186 10.88 -22.32 6.02
C CYS A 186 11.87 -21.29 6.58
N ALA A 187 11.44 -20.55 7.58
CA ALA A 187 12.24 -19.63 8.37
C ALA A 187 12.22 -20.06 9.84
N GLY A 188 13.26 -20.75 10.26
CA GLY A 188 13.31 -21.37 11.57
C GLY A 188 12.17 -22.38 11.76
N GLN A 189 11.29 -22.12 12.73
CA GLN A 189 10.15 -22.99 13.04
C GLN A 189 8.86 -22.63 12.27
N LEU A 190 8.90 -21.60 11.43
CA LEU A 190 7.75 -21.16 10.64
C LEU A 190 7.91 -21.59 9.19
N CYS A 191 6.86 -22.19 8.63
CA CYS A 191 6.70 -22.36 7.19
C CYS A 191 5.83 -21.21 6.64
N ILE A 192 6.37 -20.49 5.66
CA ILE A 192 5.72 -19.36 5.01
C ILE A 192 5.24 -19.84 3.65
N ILE A 193 3.95 -19.68 3.41
CA ILE A 193 3.34 -20.00 2.12
C ILE A 193 2.98 -18.69 1.43
N GLY A 194 3.62 -18.42 0.28
CA GLY A 194 3.26 -17.32 -0.59
C GLY A 194 2.38 -17.82 -1.73
N ARG A 195 1.15 -17.33 -1.77
CA ARG A 195 0.21 -17.59 -2.87
C ARG A 195 0.29 -16.48 -3.89
N ASP A 196 0.26 -16.85 -5.17
CA ASP A 196 0.25 -15.87 -6.26
C ASP A 196 -1.08 -15.09 -6.32
N ASP A 197 -1.09 -13.92 -6.92
CA ASP A 197 -2.29 -13.09 -7.06
C ASP A 197 -3.33 -13.74 -7.98
N ARG A 198 -4.58 -13.36 -7.81
CA ARG A 198 -5.71 -13.84 -8.63
C ARG A 198 -5.61 -13.44 -10.10
N THR A 199 -4.79 -12.45 -10.43
CA THR A 199 -4.48 -12.05 -11.80
C THR A 199 -3.81 -13.19 -12.56
N ASN A 200 -3.12 -14.11 -11.86
CA ASN A 200 -2.66 -15.37 -12.41
C ASN A 200 -3.80 -16.41 -12.38
N PRO A 201 -4.42 -16.75 -13.51
CA PRO A 201 -5.51 -17.73 -13.54
C PRO A 201 -5.05 -19.16 -13.20
N ARG A 202 -3.73 -19.41 -13.22
CA ARG A 202 -3.12 -20.73 -12.91
C ARG A 202 -2.65 -20.84 -11.46
N ARG A 203 -2.94 -19.83 -10.62
CA ARG A 203 -2.53 -19.88 -9.22
C ARG A 203 -3.12 -21.07 -8.50
N ARG A 204 -2.32 -21.64 -7.59
CA ARG A 204 -2.73 -22.82 -6.81
C ARG A 204 -3.73 -22.45 -5.74
N SER A 205 -4.55 -23.43 -5.37
CA SER A 205 -5.44 -23.28 -4.22
C SER A 205 -4.65 -23.33 -2.91
N VAL A 206 -5.20 -22.70 -1.86
CA VAL A 206 -4.60 -22.78 -0.51
C VAL A 206 -4.49 -24.23 -0.05
N ALA A 207 -5.51 -25.05 -0.33
CA ALA A 207 -5.53 -26.46 0.03
C ALA A 207 -4.39 -27.28 -0.63
N GLU A 208 -4.01 -26.94 -1.88
CA GLU A 208 -2.87 -27.59 -2.54
C GLU A 208 -1.54 -27.18 -1.91
N LEU A 209 -1.40 -25.90 -1.57
CA LEU A 209 -0.18 -25.39 -0.94
C LEU A 209 0.00 -25.95 0.47
N MET A 210 -1.08 -26.02 1.26
CA MET A 210 -1.06 -26.64 2.59
C MET A 210 -0.67 -28.11 2.55
N ARG A 211 -1.24 -28.90 1.62
CA ARG A 211 -0.86 -30.33 1.45
C ARG A 211 0.61 -30.53 1.11
N ARG A 212 1.27 -29.54 0.54
CA ARG A 212 2.72 -29.58 0.28
C ARG A 212 3.52 -29.27 1.52
N ALA A 213 3.03 -28.31 2.33
CA ALA A 213 3.66 -27.96 3.59
C ALA A 213 3.65 -29.13 4.59
N ASP A 214 2.57 -29.94 4.61
CA ASP A 214 2.46 -31.11 5.49
C ASP A 214 3.40 -32.27 5.09
N LYS A 215 4.01 -32.20 3.91
CA LYS A 215 4.90 -33.26 3.39
C LYS A 215 6.38 -32.90 3.46
N SER A 216 6.70 -31.66 3.86
CA SER A 216 8.07 -31.16 3.97
C SER A 216 8.50 -31.07 5.43
#